data_b0d1a7dafe46229c181ca102abf03e9c
#
_entry.id   b0d1a7dafe46229c181ca102abf03e9c
#
_cell.length_a   1.000
_cell.length_b   1.000
_cell.length_c   1.000
_cell.angle_alpha   90.00
_cell.angle_beta   90.00
_cell.angle_gamma   90.00
#
_symmetry.space_group_name_H-M   'P 1'
#
loop_
_entity.id
_entity.type
_entity.pdbx_description
1 polymer ?
#
loop_
_entity_poly.entity_id
_entity_poly.type
_entity_poly.pdbx_seq_one_letter_code
_entity_poly.pdbx_strand_id
1 'polypeptide(L)'
;MGLLIVGHGSRDALANTEFEALVAEYREARPGYEIAHAYVELARPALPEGLAALARRCREVVVLPLFLFAAGHVKNDLPLALAEARRAFPATRFSAARALGVDPGLVDLAYARARPFFDEAPRKTAMVVVGRGSSDPDANGDFCK
;
A
#
# COMPACT_ATOMS: atom_id res chain seq x y z
N MET A 1 -18.05 -6.75 3.65
CA MET A 1 -16.59 -7.03 3.61
C MET A 1 -15.84 -5.74 3.89
N GLY A 2 -14.86 -5.78 4.78
CA GLY A 2 -13.99 -4.67 5.10
C GLY A 2 -12.71 -4.70 4.26
N LEU A 3 -12.22 -3.54 3.82
CA LEU A 3 -10.93 -3.35 3.18
C LEU A 3 -10.14 -2.33 3.98
N LEU A 4 -8.99 -2.74 4.51
CA LEU A 4 -8.06 -1.87 5.20
C LEU A 4 -6.88 -1.55 4.27
N ILE A 5 -6.82 -0.32 3.81
CA ILE A 5 -5.68 0.17 3.02
C ILE A 5 -4.61 0.66 3.98
N VAL A 6 -3.40 0.10 3.88
CA VAL A 6 -2.32 0.38 4.83
C VAL A 6 -1.20 1.12 4.14
N GLY A 7 -0.94 2.35 4.61
CA GLY A 7 0.21 3.16 4.23
C GLY A 7 1.36 3.02 5.23
N HIS A 8 2.54 3.50 4.84
CA HIS A 8 3.69 3.52 5.74
C HIS A 8 3.47 4.48 6.91
N GLY A 9 2.95 5.65 6.61
CA GLY A 9 2.92 6.81 7.48
C GLY A 9 4.14 7.71 7.28
N SER A 10 3.98 8.96 7.59
CA SER A 10 5.01 9.98 7.42
C SER A 10 4.97 10.99 8.57
N ARG A 11 6.13 11.59 8.88
CA ARG A 11 6.19 12.81 9.71
C ARG A 11 5.72 14.04 8.97
N ASP A 12 5.72 13.99 7.64
CA ASP A 12 5.15 15.03 6.79
C ASP A 12 3.63 14.85 6.72
N ALA A 13 2.89 15.83 7.24
CA ALA A 13 1.44 15.82 7.25
C ALA A 13 0.85 15.82 5.82
N LEU A 14 1.52 16.47 4.86
CA LEU A 14 1.05 16.52 3.48
C LEU A 14 1.03 15.11 2.86
N ALA A 15 2.08 14.32 3.06
CA ALA A 15 2.15 12.95 2.56
C ALA A 15 1.03 12.06 3.12
N ASN A 16 0.67 12.25 4.40
CA ASN A 16 -0.46 11.53 4.99
C ASN A 16 -1.79 11.99 4.39
N THR A 17 -1.96 13.29 4.18
CA THR A 17 -3.17 13.85 3.54
C THR A 17 -3.35 13.33 2.10
N GLU A 18 -2.29 13.22 1.32
CA GLU A 18 -2.33 12.65 -0.04
C GLU A 18 -2.75 11.17 -0.01
N PHE A 19 -2.23 10.39 0.93
CA PHE A 19 -2.65 9.01 1.13
C PHE A 19 -4.12 8.91 1.52
N GLU A 20 -4.59 9.73 2.44
CA GLU A 20 -5.98 9.75 2.89
C GLU A 20 -6.93 10.17 1.76
N ALA A 21 -6.53 11.13 0.92
CA ALA A 21 -7.29 11.54 -0.26
C ALA A 21 -7.43 10.38 -1.26
N LEU A 22 -6.35 9.65 -1.54
CA LEU A 22 -6.39 8.44 -2.39
C LEU A 22 -7.36 7.40 -1.84
N VAL A 23 -7.35 7.17 -0.52
CA VAL A 23 -8.30 6.23 0.12
C VAL A 23 -9.72 6.73 0.01
N ALA A 24 -9.96 8.04 0.12
CA ALA A 24 -11.30 8.63 -0.03
C ALA A 24 -11.84 8.43 -1.46
N GLU A 25 -11.03 8.71 -2.48
CA GLU A 25 -11.39 8.45 -3.89
C GLU A 25 -11.70 6.96 -4.13
N TYR A 26 -10.89 6.08 -3.58
CA TYR A 26 -11.12 4.63 -3.72
C TYR A 26 -12.41 4.20 -3.03
N ARG A 27 -12.75 4.79 -1.88
CA ARG A 27 -14.01 4.54 -1.16
C ARG A 27 -15.23 4.96 -1.98
N GLU A 28 -15.18 6.12 -2.63
CA GLU A 28 -16.24 6.59 -3.52
C GLU A 28 -16.43 5.67 -4.73
N ALA A 29 -15.33 5.17 -5.29
CA ALA A 29 -15.36 4.25 -6.42
C ALA A 29 -15.82 2.83 -6.04
N ARG A 30 -15.91 2.48 -4.76
CA ARG A 30 -16.23 1.13 -4.26
C ARG A 30 -17.24 1.14 -3.10
N PRO A 31 -18.48 1.65 -3.32
CA PRO A 31 -19.47 1.84 -2.25
C PRO A 31 -19.96 0.53 -1.60
N GLY A 32 -19.68 -0.62 -2.19
CA GLY A 32 -20.05 -1.95 -1.64
C GLY A 32 -19.10 -2.47 -0.54
N TYR A 33 -18.06 -1.72 -0.20
CA TYR A 33 -17.07 -2.11 0.79
C TYR A 33 -16.99 -1.13 1.96
N GLU A 34 -16.78 -1.64 3.17
CA GLU A 34 -16.37 -0.84 4.33
C GLU A 34 -14.87 -0.57 4.22
N ILE A 35 -14.48 0.61 3.72
CA ILE A 35 -13.09 0.95 3.47
C ILE A 35 -12.56 1.87 4.57
N ALA A 36 -11.47 1.47 5.19
CA ALA A 36 -10.72 2.25 6.15
C ALA A 36 -9.23 2.31 5.76
N HIS A 37 -8.50 3.23 6.37
CA HIS A 37 -7.06 3.28 6.26
C HIS A 37 -6.39 3.07 7.61
N ALA A 38 -5.12 2.71 7.59
CA ALA A 38 -4.24 2.70 8.74
C ALA A 38 -2.79 2.90 8.30
N TYR A 39 -1.93 3.16 9.26
CA TYR A 39 -0.50 3.33 9.04
C TYR A 39 0.28 2.27 9.83
N VAL A 40 1.43 1.87 9.27
CA VAL A 40 2.35 0.99 9.97
C VAL A 40 3.03 1.74 11.10
N GLU A 41 3.50 2.98 10.82
CA GLU A 41 4.16 3.83 11.80
C GLU A 41 3.92 5.33 11.52
N LEU A 42 4.43 6.20 12.38
CA LEU A 42 4.54 7.66 12.23
C LEU A 42 3.23 8.44 12.12
N ALA A 43 2.07 7.78 11.92
CA ALA A 43 0.77 8.43 11.77
C ALA A 43 -0.35 7.58 12.38
N ARG A 44 -1.56 8.15 12.44
CA ARG A 44 -2.75 7.49 13.00
C ARG A 44 -3.89 7.48 11.97
N PRO A 45 -4.79 6.47 12.03
CA PRO A 45 -4.81 5.36 12.98
C PRO A 45 -3.69 4.34 12.72
N ALA A 46 -3.16 3.72 13.79
CA ALA A 46 -2.20 2.64 13.65
C ALA A 46 -2.86 1.36 13.13
N LEU A 47 -2.06 0.46 12.55
CA LEU A 47 -2.54 -0.79 11.95
C LEU A 47 -3.46 -1.62 12.88
N PRO A 48 -3.17 -1.85 14.16
CA PRO A 48 -4.08 -2.55 15.06
C PRO A 48 -5.42 -1.82 15.27
N GLU A 49 -5.42 -0.50 15.28
CA GLU A 49 -6.62 0.34 15.43
C GLU A 49 -7.54 0.20 14.21
N GLY A 50 -6.96 0.25 13.00
CA GLY A 50 -7.70 0.05 11.76
C GLY A 50 -8.30 -1.35 11.64
N LEU A 51 -7.53 -2.39 12.00
CA LEU A 51 -8.01 -3.77 12.04
C LEU A 51 -9.19 -3.94 13.00
N ALA A 52 -9.07 -3.40 14.23
CA ALA A 52 -10.13 -3.47 15.23
C ALA A 52 -11.39 -2.70 14.81
N ALA A 53 -11.24 -1.54 14.17
CA ALA A 53 -12.38 -0.73 13.71
C ALA A 53 -13.22 -1.49 12.66
N LEU A 54 -12.57 -2.15 11.69
CA LEU A 54 -13.27 -2.95 10.68
C LEU A 54 -13.80 -4.27 11.24
N ALA A 55 -13.09 -4.94 12.14
CA ALA A 55 -13.53 -6.20 12.73
C ALA A 55 -14.85 -6.09 13.51
N ARG A 56 -15.14 -4.92 14.10
CA ARG A 56 -16.40 -4.65 14.80
C ARG A 56 -17.62 -4.55 13.84
N ARG A 57 -17.38 -4.33 12.54
CA ARG A 57 -18.44 -4.10 11.53
C ARG A 57 -18.48 -5.19 10.46
N CYS A 58 -17.38 -5.89 10.25
CA CYS A 58 -17.20 -6.82 9.15
C CYS A 58 -16.78 -8.20 9.64
N ARG A 59 -17.39 -9.25 9.10
CA ARG A 59 -16.97 -10.64 9.33
C ARG A 59 -15.75 -11.06 8.51
N GLU A 60 -15.38 -10.25 7.55
CA GLU A 60 -14.23 -10.47 6.68
C GLU A 60 -13.51 -9.13 6.45
N VAL A 61 -12.21 -9.12 6.69
CA VAL A 61 -11.34 -7.95 6.52
C VAL A 61 -10.14 -8.38 5.66
N VAL A 62 -9.99 -7.69 4.54
CA VAL A 62 -8.82 -7.80 3.67
C VAL A 62 -7.92 -6.60 3.92
N VAL A 63 -6.64 -6.84 4.14
CA VAL A 63 -5.64 -5.79 4.28
C VAL A 63 -4.91 -5.62 2.95
N LEU A 64 -4.91 -4.41 2.42
CA LEU A 64 -4.20 -4.02 1.21
C LEU A 64 -3.01 -3.14 1.59
N PRO A 65 -1.78 -3.67 1.59
CA PRO A 65 -0.60 -2.86 1.81
C PRO A 65 -0.30 -2.01 0.57
N LEU A 66 -0.38 -0.68 0.72
CA LEU A 66 -0.09 0.26 -0.36
C LEU A 66 1.41 0.56 -0.40
N PHE A 67 2.18 -0.47 -0.73
CA PHE A 67 3.63 -0.45 -0.86
C PHE A 67 4.01 -0.92 -2.26
N LEU A 68 5.02 -0.31 -2.86
CA LEU A 68 5.53 -0.79 -4.15
C LEU A 68 6.12 -2.18 -4.00
N PHE A 69 6.99 -2.39 -3.02
CA PHE A 69 7.67 -3.67 -2.80
C PHE A 69 7.48 -4.17 -1.38
N ALA A 70 7.47 -5.49 -1.22
CA ALA A 70 7.43 -6.13 0.07
C ALA A 70 8.81 -6.03 0.76
N ALA A 71 8.88 -5.23 1.81
CA ALA A 71 10.05 -5.10 2.68
C ALA A 71 9.65 -5.36 4.14
N GLY A 72 10.51 -5.05 5.11
CA GLY A 72 10.36 -5.39 6.51
C GLY A 72 8.95 -5.24 7.09
N HIS A 73 8.29 -4.11 6.86
CA HIS A 73 6.94 -3.87 7.37
C HIS A 73 5.90 -4.84 6.79
N VAL A 74 5.97 -5.14 5.50
CA VAL A 74 5.04 -6.09 4.86
C VAL A 74 5.34 -7.52 5.28
N LYS A 75 6.64 -7.86 5.44
CA LYS A 75 7.08 -9.22 5.76
C LYS A 75 6.96 -9.55 7.26
N ASN A 76 7.09 -8.58 8.15
CA ASN A 76 7.17 -8.78 9.59
C ASN A 76 5.97 -8.19 10.35
N ASP A 77 5.73 -6.88 10.21
CA ASP A 77 4.76 -6.17 11.07
C ASP A 77 3.32 -6.53 10.71
N LEU A 78 3.01 -6.63 9.42
CA LEU A 78 1.67 -6.98 8.96
C LEU A 78 1.24 -8.39 9.38
N PRO A 79 2.05 -9.46 9.21
CA PRO A 79 1.70 -10.80 9.70
C PRO A 79 1.49 -10.86 11.21
N LEU A 80 2.32 -10.14 11.98
CA LEU A 80 2.20 -10.08 13.45
C LEU A 80 0.88 -9.41 13.85
N ALA A 81 0.58 -8.23 13.31
CA ALA A 81 -0.67 -7.53 13.58
C ALA A 81 -1.91 -8.35 13.19
N LEU A 82 -1.85 -9.08 12.08
CA LEU A 82 -2.92 -10.00 11.67
C LEU A 82 -3.09 -11.17 12.64
N ALA A 83 -2.00 -11.73 13.16
CA ALA A 83 -2.06 -12.80 14.15
C ALA A 83 -2.72 -12.33 15.46
N GLU A 84 -2.39 -11.13 15.91
CA GLU A 84 -3.01 -10.51 17.09
C GLU A 84 -4.49 -10.19 16.84
N ALA A 85 -4.83 -9.63 15.69
CA ALA A 85 -6.22 -9.34 15.33
C ALA A 85 -7.08 -10.62 15.27
N ARG A 86 -6.57 -11.73 14.74
CA ARG A 86 -7.26 -13.02 14.72
C ARG A 86 -7.55 -13.56 16.13
N ARG A 87 -6.63 -13.33 17.08
CA ARG A 87 -6.84 -13.71 18.49
C ARG A 87 -7.91 -12.83 19.15
N ALA A 88 -7.86 -11.52 18.88
CA ALA A 88 -8.78 -10.55 19.49
C ALA A 88 -10.20 -10.62 18.89
N PHE A 89 -10.32 -10.99 17.63
CA PHE A 89 -11.59 -11.03 16.89
C PHE A 89 -11.79 -12.39 16.19
N PRO A 90 -12.02 -13.47 16.92
CA PRO A 90 -12.07 -14.84 16.36
C PRO A 90 -13.25 -15.06 15.40
N ALA A 91 -14.28 -14.22 15.46
CA ALA A 91 -15.41 -14.26 14.54
C ALA A 91 -15.16 -13.56 13.19
N THR A 92 -14.02 -12.87 13.05
CA THR A 92 -13.65 -12.13 11.84
C THR A 92 -12.53 -12.86 11.11
N ARG A 93 -12.70 -13.08 9.82
CA ARG A 93 -11.66 -13.62 8.94
C ARG A 93 -10.77 -12.48 8.45
N PHE A 94 -9.47 -12.59 8.68
CA PHE A 94 -8.47 -11.64 8.19
C PHE A 94 -7.58 -12.27 7.13
N SER A 95 -7.38 -11.54 6.04
CA SER A 95 -6.43 -11.86 4.98
C SER A 95 -5.64 -10.62 4.57
N ALA A 96 -4.50 -10.83 3.91
CA ALA A 96 -3.71 -9.76 3.33
C ALA A 96 -3.52 -10.00 1.84
N ALA A 97 -3.64 -8.92 1.07
CA ALA A 97 -3.19 -8.89 -0.31
C ALA A 97 -1.66 -8.75 -0.38
N ARG A 98 -1.11 -8.99 -1.54
CA ARG A 98 0.31 -8.69 -1.83
C ARG A 98 0.53 -7.18 -1.88
N ALA A 99 1.78 -6.74 -1.71
CA ALA A 99 2.22 -5.41 -2.12
C ALA A 99 1.98 -5.22 -3.63
N LEU A 100 1.99 -3.98 -4.10
CA LEU A 100 1.70 -3.65 -5.51
C LEU A 100 2.66 -4.37 -6.48
N GLY A 101 3.95 -4.41 -6.15
CA GLY A 101 4.97 -5.09 -6.94
C GLY A 101 5.19 -4.43 -8.31
N VAL A 102 5.74 -5.22 -9.23
CA VAL A 102 5.93 -4.82 -10.62
C VAL A 102 4.63 -5.11 -11.39
N ASP A 103 3.68 -4.18 -11.28
CA ASP A 103 2.41 -4.26 -12.00
C ASP A 103 2.53 -3.55 -13.35
N PRO A 104 2.07 -4.15 -14.48
CA PRO A 104 2.12 -3.52 -15.79
C PRO A 104 1.45 -2.14 -15.82
N GLY A 105 0.35 -1.93 -15.12
CA GLY A 105 -0.32 -0.63 -15.07
C GLY A 105 0.52 0.46 -14.38
N LEU A 106 1.35 0.09 -13.39
CA LEU A 106 2.29 1.04 -12.78
C LEU A 106 3.47 1.35 -13.70
N VAL A 107 3.94 0.38 -14.46
CA VAL A 107 4.99 0.56 -15.47
C VAL A 107 4.48 1.49 -16.59
N ASP A 108 3.28 1.24 -17.10
CA ASP A 108 2.63 2.06 -18.11
C ASP A 108 2.42 3.51 -17.62
N LEU A 109 2.00 3.68 -16.36
CA LEU A 109 1.85 4.99 -15.75
C LEU A 109 3.18 5.73 -15.65
N ALA A 110 4.26 5.06 -15.24
CA ALA A 110 5.60 5.64 -15.17
C ALA A 110 6.08 6.06 -16.56
N TYR A 111 5.88 5.21 -17.57
CA TYR A 111 6.20 5.52 -18.96
C TYR A 111 5.39 6.71 -19.48
N ALA A 112 4.08 6.73 -19.25
CA ALA A 112 3.22 7.83 -19.69
C ALA A 112 3.63 9.19 -19.09
N ARG A 113 4.07 9.19 -17.81
CA ARG A 113 4.60 10.40 -17.16
C ARG A 113 5.94 10.86 -17.72
N ALA A 114 6.79 9.94 -18.15
CA ALA A 114 8.11 10.25 -18.72
C ALA A 114 8.04 10.63 -20.20
N ARG A 115 7.06 10.12 -20.95
CA ARG A 115 6.91 10.28 -22.39
C ARG A 115 7.04 11.72 -22.90
N PRO A 116 6.43 12.75 -22.30
CA PRO A 116 6.55 14.12 -22.80
C PRO A 116 7.99 14.66 -22.88
N PHE A 117 8.93 14.03 -22.18
CA PHE A 117 10.32 14.46 -22.10
C PHE A 117 11.23 13.85 -23.19
N PHE A 118 10.75 12.87 -23.98
CA PHE A 118 11.58 12.19 -24.99
C PHE A 118 10.90 11.93 -26.34
N ASP A 119 9.74 12.53 -26.61
CA ASP A 119 9.00 12.33 -27.86
C ASP A 119 9.75 12.84 -29.09
N GLU A 120 10.60 13.87 -28.97
CA GLU A 120 11.28 14.50 -30.11
C GLU A 120 12.55 13.78 -30.55
N ALA A 121 13.17 12.96 -29.71
CA ALA A 121 14.42 12.27 -30.04
C ALA A 121 14.61 10.94 -29.29
N PRO A 122 13.72 9.94 -29.48
CA PRO A 122 13.69 8.73 -28.67
C PRO A 122 14.99 7.90 -28.70
N ARG A 123 15.75 7.96 -29.79
CA ARG A 123 17.02 7.21 -29.93
C ARG A 123 18.22 7.86 -29.22
N LYS A 124 18.07 9.10 -28.76
CA LYS A 124 19.14 9.88 -28.09
C LYS A 124 18.82 10.13 -26.61
N THR A 125 17.69 9.66 -26.14
CA THR A 125 17.22 9.88 -24.78
C THR A 125 17.30 8.58 -23.98
N ALA A 126 17.85 8.64 -22.80
CA ALA A 126 17.85 7.55 -21.82
C ALA A 126 16.99 7.96 -20.63
N MET A 127 16.15 7.05 -20.17
CA MET A 127 15.40 7.19 -18.91
C MET A 127 16.18 6.48 -17.80
N VAL A 128 16.54 7.23 -16.77
CA VAL A 128 17.16 6.67 -15.57
C VAL A 128 16.11 6.61 -14.46
N VAL A 129 15.79 5.39 -14.03
CA VAL A 129 14.88 5.16 -12.90
C VAL A 129 15.71 5.07 -11.63
N VAL A 130 15.42 5.93 -10.66
CA VAL A 130 16.16 6.00 -9.39
C VAL A 130 15.27 5.50 -8.26
N GLY A 131 15.68 4.42 -7.62
CA GLY A 131 15.05 3.90 -6.40
C GLY A 131 15.77 4.36 -5.15
N ARG A 132 15.04 4.53 -4.05
CA ARG A 132 15.63 4.85 -2.74
C ARG A 132 16.45 3.69 -2.17
N GLY A 133 16.26 2.49 -2.69
CA GLY A 133 16.83 1.27 -2.15
C GLY A 133 16.11 0.76 -0.90
N SER A 134 16.45 -0.46 -0.53
CA SER A 134 15.92 -1.15 0.65
C SER A 134 17.03 -1.98 1.29
N SER A 135 16.95 -2.20 2.59
CA SER A 135 17.77 -3.20 3.28
C SER A 135 17.35 -4.64 2.97
N ASP A 136 16.18 -4.82 2.35
CA ASP A 136 15.67 -6.10 1.90
C ASP A 136 16.13 -6.39 0.47
N PRO A 137 16.96 -7.44 0.24
CA PRO A 137 17.48 -7.77 -1.09
C PRO A 137 16.39 -8.09 -2.12
N ASP A 138 15.28 -8.71 -1.69
CA ASP A 138 14.19 -9.07 -2.60
C ASP A 138 13.50 -7.82 -3.15
N ALA A 139 13.29 -6.79 -2.29
CA ALA A 139 12.72 -5.52 -2.70
C ALA A 139 13.61 -4.79 -3.71
N ASN A 140 14.93 -4.86 -3.55
CA ASN A 140 15.89 -4.31 -4.53
C ASN A 140 15.87 -5.12 -5.84
N GLY A 141 15.76 -6.46 -5.74
CA GLY A 141 15.62 -7.34 -6.90
C GLY A 141 14.36 -7.06 -7.70
N ASP A 142 13.24 -6.82 -7.03
CA ASP A 142 11.97 -6.46 -7.68
C ASP A 142 12.05 -5.11 -8.39
N PHE A 143 12.77 -4.13 -7.82
CA PHE A 143 13.00 -2.84 -8.46
C PHE A 143 13.80 -2.94 -9.77
N CYS A 144 14.66 -3.95 -9.92
CA CYS A 144 15.50 -4.17 -11.09
C CYS A 144 14.81 -4.99 -12.21
N LYS A 145 13.60 -5.45 -12.01
CA LYS A 145 12.78 -6.16 -13.02
C LYS A 145 12.09 -5.22 -13.98
#